data_c35d848782519712dfb59b1d4437270c
#
_entry.id   c35d848782519712dfb59b1d4437270c
#
_cell.length_a   1.000
_cell.length_b   1.000
_cell.length_c   1.000
_cell.angle_alpha   90.00
_cell.angle_beta   90.00
_cell.angle_gamma   90.00
#
_symmetry.space_group_name_H-M   'P 1'
#
loop_
_entity.id
_entity.type
_entity.pdbx_description
1 polymer ?
#
loop_
_entity_poly.entity_id
_entity_poly.type
_entity_poly.pdbx_seq_one_letter_code
_entity_poly.pdbx_strand_id
1 'polypeptide(L)' 'MEQRIMTVVLTNGEKRTSVDTNIMVLINKYFDMLYCEKHIIGCTIKTPTGFTLGAFRGTHKI' A
#
# COMPACT_ATOMS: atom_id res chain seq x y z
N MET A 1 17.55 -8.87 -6.52
CA MET A 1 16.53 -7.88 -6.84
C MET A 1 16.14 -7.08 -5.62
N GLU A 2 15.91 -5.81 -5.83
CA GLU A 2 15.51 -4.91 -4.76
C GLU A 2 14.06 -5.19 -4.35
N GLN A 3 13.82 -5.31 -3.06
CA GLN A 3 12.47 -5.47 -2.54
C GLN A 3 11.75 -4.12 -2.53
N ARG A 4 10.44 -4.18 -2.72
CA ARG A 4 9.58 -3.01 -2.60
C ARG A 4 8.69 -3.19 -1.39
N ILE A 5 8.46 -2.09 -0.69
CA ILE A 5 7.71 -2.08 0.57
C ILE A 5 6.44 -1.27 0.36
N MET A 6 5.30 -1.92 0.50
CA MET A 6 4.00 -1.27 0.45
C MET A 6 3.48 -1.05 1.86
N THR A 7 3.15 0.19 2.20
CA THR A 7 2.53 0.52 3.47
C THR A 7 1.13 1.05 3.21
N VAL A 8 0.14 0.39 3.79
CA VAL A 8 -1.26 0.79 3.71
C VAL A 8 -1.66 1.40 5.04
N VAL A 9 -2.23 2.61 4.99
CA VAL A 9 -2.67 3.34 6.18
C VAL A 9 -4.18 3.28 6.28
N LEU A 10 -4.67 2.84 7.43
CA LEU A 10 -6.09 2.76 7.73
C LEU A 10 -6.56 3.96 8.54
N THR A 11 -7.86 4.22 8.52
CA THR A 11 -8.44 5.39 9.21
C THR A 11 -8.30 5.32 10.72
N ASN A 12 -8.14 4.13 11.29
CA ASN A 12 -7.93 3.95 12.73
C ASN A 12 -6.47 4.16 13.16
N GLY A 13 -5.59 4.53 12.22
CA GLY A 13 -4.17 4.72 12.49
C GLY A 13 -3.32 3.47 12.29
N GLU A 14 -3.91 2.33 12.02
CA GLU A 14 -3.16 1.11 11.72
C GLU A 14 -2.42 1.24 10.40
N LYS A 15 -1.26 0.60 10.34
CA LYS A 15 -0.47 0.47 9.12
C LYS A 15 -0.23 -1.00 8.84
N ARG A 16 -0.46 -1.38 7.59
CA ARG A 16 -0.18 -2.74 7.14
C ARG A 16 0.93 -2.70 6.10
N THR A 17 1.94 -3.50 6.31
CA THR A 17 3.13 -3.52 5.46
C THR A 17 3.22 -4.84 4.72
N SER A 18 3.48 -4.77 3.43
CA SER A 18 3.75 -5.93 2.58
C SER A 18 5.04 -5.69 1.82
N VAL A 19 5.79 -6.75 1.59
CA VAL A 19 7.09 -6.67 0.90
C VAL A 19 7.10 -7.69 -0.23
N ASP A 20 7.51 -7.25 -1.41
CA ASP A 20 7.68 -8.13 -2.57
C ASP A 20 8.70 -7.51 -3.52
N THR A 21 9.34 -8.34 -4.34
CA THR A 21 10.24 -7.85 -5.39
C THR A 21 9.49 -7.36 -6.61
N ASN A 22 8.26 -7.80 -6.80
CA ASN A 22 7.42 -7.42 -7.93
C ASN A 22 6.35 -6.42 -7.48
N ILE A 23 6.42 -5.21 -8.02
CA ILE A 23 5.48 -4.14 -7.68
C ILE A 23 4.03 -4.50 -8.05
N MET A 24 3.83 -5.27 -9.11
CA MET A 24 2.47 -5.66 -9.53
C MET A 24 1.79 -6.56 -8.51
N VAL A 25 2.56 -7.40 -7.81
CA VAL A 25 2.03 -8.22 -6.73
C VAL A 25 1.50 -7.34 -5.59
N LEU A 26 2.26 -6.31 -5.25
CA LEU A 26 1.85 -5.36 -4.21
C LEU A 26 0.61 -4.57 -4.63
N ILE A 27 0.56 -4.10 -5.87
CA ILE A 27 -0.59 -3.36 -6.39
C ILE A 27 -1.85 -4.24 -6.36
N ASN A 28 -1.74 -5.50 -6.77
CA ASN A 28 -2.87 -6.42 -6.73
C ASN A 28 -3.34 -6.68 -5.30
N LYS A 29 -2.42 -6.83 -4.35
CA LYS A 29 -2.78 -6.94 -2.93
C LYS A 29 -3.54 -5.71 -2.45
N TYR A 30 -3.11 -4.53 -2.86
CA TYR A 30 -3.77 -3.30 -2.48
C TYR A 30 -5.20 -3.24 -3.04
N PHE A 31 -5.39 -3.62 -4.30
CA PHE A 31 -6.74 -3.67 -4.88
C PHE A 31 -7.64 -4.66 -4.15
N ASP A 32 -7.12 -5.81 -3.76
CA ASP A 32 -7.87 -6.77 -2.95
C ASP A 32 -8.26 -6.15 -1.60
N MET A 33 -7.37 -5.42 -0.96
CA MET A 33 -7.65 -4.72 0.29
C MET A 33 -8.71 -3.64 0.10
N LEU A 34 -8.66 -2.89 -0.99
CA LEU A 34 -9.67 -1.88 -1.32
C LEU A 34 -11.06 -2.52 -1.47
N TYR A 35 -11.11 -3.71 -2.00
CA TYR A 35 -12.37 -4.44 -2.17
C TYR A 35 -12.93 -4.93 -0.83
N CYS A 36 -12.07 -5.41 0.06
CA CYS A 36 -12.48 -6.01 1.32
C CYS A 36 -12.58 -4.99 2.47
N GLU A 37 -11.77 -3.96 2.47
CA GLU A 37 -11.73 -2.97 3.54
C GLU A 37 -12.13 -1.59 3.04
N LYS A 38 -13.04 -0.93 3.77
CA LYS A 38 -13.60 0.37 3.37
C LYS A 38 -13.00 1.54 4.14
N HIS A 39 -11.97 1.30 4.94
CA HIS A 39 -11.40 2.29 5.83
C HIS A 39 -9.93 2.56 5.55
N ILE A 40 -9.55 2.55 4.28
CA ILE A 40 -8.18 2.79 3.85
C ILE A 40 -8.02 4.27 3.47
N ILE A 41 -7.05 4.94 4.09
CA ILE A 41 -6.68 6.31 3.72
C ILE A 41 -5.88 6.30 2.42
N GLY A 42 -4.93 5.39 2.30
CA GLY A 42 -4.12 5.27 1.11
C GLY A 42 -2.97 4.29 1.30
N CYS A 43 -2.15 4.16 0.28
CA CYS A 43 -0.92 3.38 0.40
C CYS A 43 0.23 4.05 -0.33
N THR A 44 1.43 3.73 0.10
CA THR A 44 2.66 4.11 -0.58
C THR A 44 3.51 2.88 -0.83
N ILE A 45 4.18 2.85 -1.97
CA ILE A 45 5.14 1.81 -2.31
C ILE A 45 6.50 2.46 -2.42
N LYS A 46 7.45 1.99 -1.63
CA LYS A 46 8.79 2.56 -1.55
C LYS A 46 9.85 1.48 -1.75
N THR A 47 11.04 1.93 -2.16
CA THR A 47 12.23 1.09 -2.12
C THR A 47 12.79 1.06 -0.69
N PRO A 48 13.66 0.07 -0.35
CA PRO A 48 14.31 0.04 0.95
C PRO A 48 15.16 1.28 1.24
N THR A 49 15.61 1.98 0.20
CA THR A 49 16.39 3.21 0.33
C THR A 49 15.55 4.46 0.53
N GLY A 50 14.22 4.32 0.51
CA GLY A 50 13.30 5.42 0.80
C GLY A 50 12.68 6.12 -0.40
N PHE A 51 13.01 5.72 -1.62
CA PHE A 51 12.37 6.29 -2.80
C PHE A 51 10.92 5.85 -2.92
N THR A 52 10.02 6.79 -3.13
CA THR A 52 8.61 6.51 -3.37
C THR A 52 8.42 6.12 -4.84
N LEU A 53 7.95 4.89 -5.07
CA LEU A 53 7.66 4.39 -6.41
C LEU A 53 6.21 4.64 -6.82
N GLY A 54 5.30 4.73 -5.85
CA GLY A 54 3.90 4.99 -6.11
C GLY A 54 3.18 5.36 -4.85
N ALA A 55 2.08 6.10 -5.02
CA ALA A 55 1.19 6.46 -3.93
C ALA A 55 -0.24 6.41 -4.46
N PHE A 56 -1.14 5.81 -3.70
CA PHE A 56 -2.52 5.61 -4.12
C PHE A 56 -3.47 6.10 -3.04
N ARG A 57 -4.59 6.67 -3.46
CA ARG A 57 -5.66 7.04 -2.53
C ARG A 57 -6.45 5.81 -2.13
N GLY A 58 -6.89 5.79 -0.88
CA GLY A 58 -7.74 4.74 -0.37
C GLY A 58 -9.22 4.98 -0.68
N THR A 59 -10.06 4.20 -0.02
CA THR A 59 -11.52 4.23 -0.21
C THR A 59 -12.22 5.19 0.74
N HIS A 60 -11.50 5.75 1.72
CA HIS A 60 -12.11 6.66 2.69
C HIS A 60 -12.59 7.93 2.00
N LYS A 61 -13.86 8.23 2.15
CA LYS A 61 -14.46 9.48 1.69
C LYS A 61 -14.61 10.42 2.89
N ILE A 62 -14.10 11.60 2.70
CA ILE A 62 -14.20 12.66 3.70
C ILE A 62 -15.52 13.41 3.49
#